data_5c3d719882a2a4f5299ef003cfdf9d8f
#
_entry.id   5c3d719882a2a4f5299ef003cfdf9d8f
#
_cell.length_a   1.000
_cell.length_b   1.000
_cell.length_c   1.000
_cell.angle_alpha   90.00
_cell.angle_beta   90.00
_cell.angle_gamma   90.00
#
_symmetry.space_group_name_H-M   'P 1'
#
loop_
_entity.id
_entity.type
_entity.pdbx_description
1 polymer ?
#
loop_
_entity_poly.entity_id
_entity_poly.type
_entity_poly.pdbx_seq_one_letter_code
_entity_poly.pdbx_strand_id
1 'polypeptide(L)'
;MRIETERKMKRWREQRWILDQVIQSRGIDWDQGRTGKIIRNCGTGVEKDLTEVCNRVKKFVDIPREFSQAAARREKQGSKAETSGKLTDARDHYYIASCFYTNAMWAIYEDGNAQRISWQERKRACYDKFIQYAGRPIERVELPYQGKKIQAILHLPPSRKVTEKVPCVMYIPGMDGVKEDNPATGDPF
;
A
#
# COMPACT_ATOMS: atom_id res chain seq x y z
N MET A 1 16.74 4.84 -24.92
CA MET A 1 15.89 4.54 -23.73
C MET A 1 15.57 3.05 -23.58
N ARG A 2 14.95 2.37 -24.58
CA ARG A 2 14.60 0.92 -24.49
C ARG A 2 15.80 0.01 -24.25
N ILE A 3 16.90 0.17 -25.02
CA ILE A 3 18.13 -0.63 -24.89
C ILE A 3 18.79 -0.46 -23.51
N GLU A 4 18.78 0.76 -22.97
CA GLU A 4 19.33 1.03 -21.64
C GLU A 4 18.49 0.38 -20.53
N THR A 5 17.17 0.40 -20.66
CA THR A 5 16.25 -0.28 -19.75
C THR A 5 16.46 -1.79 -19.77
N GLU A 6 16.57 -2.40 -20.95
CA GLU A 6 16.85 -3.84 -21.11
C GLU A 6 18.20 -4.23 -20.49
N ARG A 7 19.24 -3.40 -20.66
CA ARG A 7 20.55 -3.61 -20.05
C ARG A 7 20.51 -3.53 -18.53
N LYS A 8 19.79 -2.55 -17.97
CA LYS A 8 19.58 -2.42 -16.51
C LYS A 8 18.84 -3.61 -15.94
N MET A 9 17.77 -4.08 -16.63
CA MET A 9 17.01 -5.24 -16.21
C MET A 9 17.81 -6.54 -16.27
N LYS A 10 18.70 -6.71 -17.26
CA LYS A 10 19.60 -7.85 -17.33
C LYS A 10 20.55 -7.87 -16.13
N ARG A 11 21.22 -6.76 -15.85
CA ARG A 11 22.11 -6.61 -14.70
C ARG A 11 21.38 -6.87 -13.37
N TRP A 12 20.19 -6.36 -13.22
CA TRP A 12 19.32 -6.61 -12.07
C TRP A 12 19.08 -8.11 -11.85
N ARG A 13 18.72 -8.85 -12.89
CA ARG A 13 18.49 -10.31 -12.81
C ARG A 13 19.75 -11.07 -12.42
N GLU A 14 20.89 -10.66 -12.95
CA GLU A 14 22.19 -11.27 -12.64
C GLU A 14 22.64 -11.04 -11.20
N GLN A 15 22.28 -9.92 -10.60
CA GLN A 15 22.71 -9.52 -9.25
C GLN A 15 21.69 -9.82 -8.15
N ARG A 16 20.51 -10.28 -8.49
CA ARG A 16 19.42 -10.51 -7.52
C ARG A 16 19.80 -11.48 -6.40
N TRP A 17 20.68 -12.43 -6.65
CA TRP A 17 21.16 -13.37 -5.63
C TRP A 17 21.76 -12.68 -4.40
N ILE A 18 22.30 -11.47 -4.54
CA ILE A 18 22.84 -10.68 -3.43
C ILE A 18 21.69 -10.34 -2.46
N LEU A 19 20.55 -9.90 -3.01
CA LEU A 19 19.36 -9.59 -2.19
C LEU A 19 18.79 -10.84 -1.52
N ASP A 20 18.82 -11.98 -2.20
CA ASP A 20 18.38 -13.25 -1.60
C ASP A 20 19.22 -13.60 -0.38
N GLN A 21 20.55 -13.40 -0.43
CA GLN A 21 21.43 -13.62 0.74
C GLN A 21 21.13 -12.63 1.88
N VAL A 22 20.89 -11.37 1.56
CA VAL A 22 20.56 -10.35 2.57
C VAL A 22 19.21 -10.66 3.23
N ILE A 23 18.19 -11.06 2.46
CA ILE A 23 16.88 -11.45 3.00
C ILE A 23 16.98 -12.68 3.88
N GLN A 24 17.77 -13.68 3.50
CA GLN A 24 18.00 -14.88 4.31
C GLN A 24 18.67 -14.55 5.65
N SER A 25 19.58 -13.58 5.69
CA SER A 25 20.32 -13.22 6.90
C SER A 25 19.61 -12.20 7.78
N ARG A 26 18.83 -11.27 7.22
CA ARG A 26 18.24 -10.12 7.92
C ARG A 26 16.72 -9.98 7.81
N GLY A 27 16.06 -10.87 7.05
CA GLY A 27 14.62 -10.79 6.80
C GLY A 27 14.23 -9.66 5.83
N ILE A 28 12.92 -9.40 5.75
CA ILE A 28 12.34 -8.42 4.82
C ILE A 28 12.59 -6.96 5.22
N ASP A 29 12.96 -6.72 6.47
CA ASP A 29 13.28 -5.37 7.00
C ASP A 29 14.75 -4.98 6.84
N TRP A 30 15.47 -5.64 5.93
CA TRP A 30 16.90 -5.48 5.73
C TRP A 30 17.33 -4.06 5.34
N ASP A 31 16.49 -3.34 4.62
CA ASP A 31 16.74 -1.97 4.10
C ASP A 31 15.97 -0.90 4.89
N GLN A 32 14.75 -1.21 5.32
CA GLN A 32 13.84 -0.31 6.03
C GLN A 32 12.95 -1.13 6.97
N GLY A 33 12.43 -0.52 8.03
CA GLY A 33 11.45 -1.15 8.91
C GLY A 33 10.05 -1.27 8.27
N ARG A 34 9.93 -2.08 7.21
CA ARG A 34 8.68 -2.24 6.42
C ARG A 34 7.56 -2.82 7.27
N THR A 35 7.86 -3.87 8.04
CA THR A 35 6.88 -4.49 8.94
C THR A 35 6.42 -3.51 10.00
N GLY A 36 7.33 -2.77 10.62
CA GLY A 36 7.02 -1.74 11.60
C GLY A 36 6.19 -0.60 11.00
N LYS A 37 6.43 -0.21 9.74
CA LYS A 37 5.60 0.77 9.04
C LYS A 37 4.18 0.26 8.83
N ILE A 38 4.02 -1.00 8.43
CA ILE A 38 2.71 -1.61 8.22
C ILE A 38 1.94 -1.71 9.55
N ILE A 39 2.58 -2.13 10.64
CA ILE A 39 1.96 -2.20 11.97
C ILE A 39 1.51 -0.80 12.41
N ARG A 40 2.34 0.22 12.24
CA ARG A 40 1.99 1.61 12.58
C ARG A 40 0.78 2.12 11.81
N ASN A 41 0.66 1.75 10.53
CA ASN A 41 -0.43 2.21 9.68
C ASN A 41 -1.73 1.41 9.87
N CYS A 42 -1.62 0.12 10.15
CA CYS A 42 -2.75 -0.81 10.18
C CYS A 42 -3.13 -1.30 11.60
N GLY A 43 -2.34 -0.93 12.61
CA GLY A 43 -2.51 -1.44 13.97
C GLY A 43 -1.97 -2.87 14.15
N THR A 44 -2.06 -3.38 15.38
CA THR A 44 -1.52 -4.72 15.76
C THR A 44 -2.29 -5.88 15.12
N GLY A 45 -3.50 -5.66 14.64
CA GLY A 45 -4.31 -6.70 13.97
C GLY A 45 -3.70 -7.31 12.72
N VAL A 46 -2.55 -6.79 12.23
CA VAL A 46 -1.79 -7.33 11.07
C VAL A 46 -0.61 -8.22 11.47
N GLU A 47 -0.26 -8.32 12.75
CA GLU A 47 0.95 -9.01 13.21
C GLU A 47 0.98 -10.48 12.78
N LYS A 48 -0.17 -11.15 12.82
CA LYS A 48 -0.27 -12.55 12.36
C LYS A 48 0.04 -12.68 10.87
N ASP A 49 -0.53 -11.82 10.02
CA ASP A 49 -0.26 -11.85 8.57
C ASP A 49 1.21 -11.54 8.28
N LEU A 50 1.79 -10.56 8.99
CA LEU A 50 3.20 -10.20 8.83
C LEU A 50 4.12 -11.33 9.27
N THR A 51 3.82 -11.99 10.38
CA THR A 51 4.57 -13.18 10.83
C THR A 51 4.54 -14.27 9.76
N GLU A 52 3.38 -14.56 9.17
CA GLU A 52 3.26 -15.53 8.09
C GLU A 52 4.08 -15.12 6.85
N VAL A 53 4.00 -13.85 6.43
CA VAL A 53 4.77 -13.32 5.31
C VAL A 53 6.27 -13.43 5.58
N CYS A 54 6.74 -12.94 6.74
CA CYS A 54 8.16 -13.00 7.11
C CYS A 54 8.70 -14.42 7.15
N ASN A 55 7.92 -15.38 7.66
CA ASN A 55 8.30 -16.78 7.72
C ASN A 55 8.41 -17.44 6.34
N ARG A 56 7.63 -16.98 5.35
CA ARG A 56 7.60 -17.55 3.99
C ARG A 56 8.54 -16.85 3.02
N VAL A 57 8.88 -15.59 3.27
CA VAL A 57 9.82 -14.85 2.42
C VAL A 57 11.25 -15.31 2.72
N LYS A 58 11.85 -16.04 1.77
CA LYS A 58 13.24 -16.52 1.82
C LYS A 58 14.09 -15.88 0.72
N LYS A 59 13.46 -15.38 -0.33
CA LYS A 59 14.10 -14.76 -1.48
C LYS A 59 13.35 -13.51 -1.89
N PHE A 60 14.01 -12.64 -2.63
CA PHE A 60 13.40 -11.40 -3.12
C PHE A 60 12.12 -11.65 -3.96
N VAL A 61 12.11 -12.73 -4.74
CA VAL A 61 10.93 -13.11 -5.56
C VAL A 61 9.73 -13.60 -4.73
N ASP A 62 9.93 -13.96 -3.48
CA ASP A 62 8.83 -14.39 -2.61
C ASP A 62 8.01 -13.20 -2.12
N ILE A 63 8.62 -12.00 -2.04
CA ILE A 63 7.96 -10.79 -1.53
C ILE A 63 6.65 -10.49 -2.26
N PRO A 64 6.62 -10.36 -3.60
CA PRO A 64 5.38 -10.11 -4.33
C PRO A 64 4.32 -11.16 -4.07
N ARG A 65 4.71 -12.43 -4.06
CA ARG A 65 3.79 -13.55 -3.88
C ARG A 65 3.15 -13.54 -2.49
N GLU A 66 3.96 -13.46 -1.44
CA GLU A 66 3.47 -13.61 -0.07
C GLU A 66 2.62 -12.39 0.34
N PHE A 67 3.05 -11.17 0.00
CA PHE A 67 2.25 -9.99 0.27
C PHE A 67 0.94 -9.97 -0.54
N SER A 68 0.94 -10.37 -1.82
CA SER A 68 -0.29 -10.40 -2.60
C SER A 68 -1.29 -11.45 -2.11
N GLN A 69 -0.81 -12.59 -1.61
CA GLN A 69 -1.67 -13.60 -0.99
C GLN A 69 -2.28 -13.09 0.32
N ALA A 70 -1.49 -12.41 1.17
CA ALA A 70 -1.99 -11.78 2.38
C ALA A 70 -3.03 -10.69 2.05
N ALA A 71 -2.75 -9.85 1.05
CA ALA A 71 -3.67 -8.84 0.55
C ALA A 71 -5.01 -9.46 0.09
N ALA A 72 -4.96 -10.53 -0.71
CA ALA A 72 -6.14 -11.20 -1.21
C ALA A 72 -6.97 -11.84 -0.07
N ARG A 73 -6.33 -12.38 0.96
CA ARG A 73 -7.04 -12.89 2.15
C ARG A 73 -7.79 -11.76 2.85
N ARG A 74 -7.13 -10.61 3.07
CA ARG A 74 -7.74 -9.44 3.73
C ARG A 74 -8.86 -8.84 2.89
N GLU A 75 -8.71 -8.73 1.58
CA GLU A 75 -9.77 -8.28 0.67
C GLU A 75 -11.00 -9.19 0.75
N LYS A 76 -10.81 -10.52 0.76
CA LYS A 76 -11.90 -11.48 0.94
C LYS A 76 -12.59 -11.34 2.30
N GLN A 77 -11.83 -11.09 3.38
CA GLN A 77 -12.39 -10.83 4.71
C GLN A 77 -13.19 -9.53 4.72
N GLY A 78 -12.69 -8.48 4.06
CA GLY A 78 -13.41 -7.22 3.87
C GLY A 78 -14.75 -7.42 3.16
N SER A 79 -14.77 -8.14 2.05
CA SER A 79 -15.99 -8.47 1.32
C SER A 79 -16.99 -9.27 2.16
N LYS A 80 -16.51 -10.24 2.96
CA LYS A 80 -17.37 -11.01 3.86
C LYS A 80 -17.96 -10.13 4.97
N ALA A 81 -17.16 -9.25 5.57
CA ALA A 81 -17.62 -8.31 6.59
C ALA A 81 -18.65 -7.33 6.03
N GLU A 82 -18.39 -6.79 4.83
CA GLU A 82 -19.30 -5.93 4.08
C GLU A 82 -20.67 -6.59 3.85
N THR A 83 -20.67 -7.83 3.33
CA THR A 83 -21.90 -8.61 3.11
C THR A 83 -22.66 -8.88 4.40
N SER A 84 -21.96 -8.97 5.53
CA SER A 84 -22.56 -9.18 6.86
C SER A 84 -22.95 -7.88 7.57
N GLY A 85 -22.86 -6.71 6.92
CA GLY A 85 -23.19 -5.40 7.48
C GLY A 85 -22.18 -4.88 8.51
N LYS A 86 -21.03 -5.54 8.68
CA LYS A 86 -19.97 -5.13 9.61
C LYS A 86 -19.03 -4.13 8.93
N LEU A 87 -19.52 -2.92 8.68
CA LEU A 87 -18.84 -1.96 7.81
C LEU A 87 -17.50 -1.46 8.37
N THR A 88 -17.36 -1.34 9.69
CA THR A 88 -16.08 -0.99 10.34
C THR A 88 -15.03 -2.07 10.13
N ASP A 89 -15.39 -3.34 10.33
CA ASP A 89 -14.49 -4.46 10.08
C ASP A 89 -14.12 -4.53 8.58
N ALA A 90 -15.09 -4.30 7.70
CA ALA A 90 -14.87 -4.26 6.25
C ALA A 90 -13.88 -3.16 5.87
N ARG A 91 -14.06 -1.95 6.40
CA ARG A 91 -13.15 -0.81 6.22
C ARG A 91 -11.71 -1.18 6.56
N ASP A 92 -11.50 -1.75 7.74
CA ASP A 92 -10.17 -2.06 8.26
C ASP A 92 -9.51 -3.17 7.44
N HIS A 93 -10.25 -4.20 7.06
CA HIS A 93 -9.74 -5.25 6.18
C HIS A 93 -9.36 -4.73 4.79
N TYR A 94 -10.16 -3.87 4.18
CA TYR A 94 -9.87 -3.28 2.88
C TYR A 94 -8.65 -2.35 2.95
N TYR A 95 -8.50 -1.58 4.02
CA TYR A 95 -7.30 -0.76 4.21
C TYR A 95 -6.03 -1.61 4.31
N ILE A 96 -6.05 -2.66 5.14
CA ILE A 96 -4.93 -3.60 5.27
C ILE A 96 -4.61 -4.25 3.92
N ALA A 97 -5.63 -4.67 3.15
CA ALA A 97 -5.43 -5.22 1.82
C ALA A 97 -4.72 -4.24 0.88
N SER A 98 -5.12 -2.96 0.89
CA SER A 98 -4.48 -1.90 0.11
C SER A 98 -2.99 -1.75 0.46
N CYS A 99 -2.65 -1.71 1.75
CA CYS A 99 -1.27 -1.65 2.22
C CYS A 99 -0.44 -2.88 1.80
N PHE A 100 -1.02 -4.07 1.85
CA PHE A 100 -0.34 -5.30 1.44
C PHE A 100 -0.13 -5.37 -0.07
N TYR A 101 -1.09 -4.92 -0.90
CA TYR A 101 -0.88 -4.79 -2.34
C TYR A 101 0.25 -3.80 -2.67
N THR A 102 0.36 -2.69 -1.94
CA THR A 102 1.50 -1.76 -2.09
C THR A 102 2.82 -2.50 -1.88
N ASN A 103 2.92 -3.30 -0.82
CA ASN A 103 4.14 -4.05 -0.51
C ASN A 103 4.39 -5.20 -1.50
N ALA A 104 3.35 -5.81 -2.09
CA ALA A 104 3.51 -6.79 -3.15
C ALA A 104 4.14 -6.17 -4.42
N MET A 105 3.77 -4.94 -4.76
CA MET A 105 4.28 -4.24 -5.94
C MET A 105 5.71 -3.72 -5.79
N TRP A 106 6.17 -3.50 -4.58
CA TRP A 106 7.48 -2.91 -4.30
C TRP A 106 8.64 -3.68 -4.94
N ALA A 107 8.59 -5.00 -4.96
CA ALA A 107 9.67 -5.84 -5.50
C ALA A 107 9.59 -6.06 -7.03
N ILE A 108 8.67 -5.39 -7.74
CA ILE A 108 8.52 -5.48 -9.20
C ILE A 108 8.96 -4.17 -9.83
N TYR A 109 10.11 -4.19 -10.49
CA TYR A 109 10.72 -3.00 -11.09
C TYR A 109 10.44 -2.84 -12.59
N GLU A 110 9.85 -3.85 -13.22
CA GLU A 110 9.58 -3.81 -14.67
C GLU A 110 8.42 -2.86 -14.96
N ASP A 111 8.68 -1.89 -15.84
CA ASP A 111 7.64 -1.00 -16.35
C ASP A 111 6.63 -1.80 -17.19
N GLY A 112 5.34 -1.51 -16.99
CA GLY A 112 4.28 -2.21 -17.72
C GLY A 112 4.05 -3.66 -17.29
N ASN A 113 4.61 -4.12 -16.17
CA ASN A 113 4.36 -5.47 -15.64
C ASN A 113 2.87 -5.66 -15.36
N ALA A 114 2.24 -6.63 -16.03
CA ALA A 114 0.80 -6.88 -15.96
C ALA A 114 0.32 -7.21 -14.53
N GLN A 115 1.12 -7.97 -13.77
CA GLN A 115 0.79 -8.32 -12.40
C GLN A 115 0.82 -7.09 -11.48
N ARG A 116 1.81 -6.22 -11.64
CA ARG A 116 1.91 -4.95 -10.90
C ARG A 116 0.71 -4.03 -11.21
N ILE A 117 0.31 -3.95 -12.49
CA ILE A 117 -0.87 -3.17 -12.91
C ILE A 117 -2.13 -3.72 -12.24
N SER A 118 -2.37 -5.04 -12.31
CA SER A 118 -3.52 -5.69 -11.68
C SER A 118 -3.57 -5.43 -10.16
N TRP A 119 -2.44 -5.54 -9.46
CA TRP A 119 -2.41 -5.24 -8.02
C TRP A 119 -2.61 -3.75 -7.71
N GLN A 120 -2.17 -2.87 -8.59
CA GLN A 120 -2.44 -1.43 -8.46
C GLN A 120 -3.95 -1.13 -8.55
N GLU A 121 -4.65 -1.81 -9.45
CA GLU A 121 -6.11 -1.70 -9.58
C GLU A 121 -6.82 -2.24 -8.33
N ARG A 122 -6.45 -3.42 -7.86
CA ARG A 122 -7.00 -4.01 -6.62
C ARG A 122 -6.70 -3.15 -5.40
N LYS A 123 -5.49 -2.62 -5.28
CA LYS A 123 -5.11 -1.66 -4.24
C LYS A 123 -6.07 -0.47 -4.22
N ARG A 124 -6.31 0.13 -5.39
CA ARG A 124 -7.22 1.29 -5.53
C ARG A 124 -8.64 0.92 -5.13
N ALA A 125 -9.15 -0.20 -5.63
CA ALA A 125 -10.50 -0.66 -5.30
C ALA A 125 -10.67 -0.91 -3.78
N CYS A 126 -9.70 -1.54 -3.14
CA CYS A 126 -9.70 -1.72 -1.68
C CYS A 126 -9.66 -0.37 -0.95
N TYR A 127 -8.83 0.58 -1.40
CA TYR A 127 -8.78 1.89 -0.77
C TYR A 127 -10.07 2.71 -1.00
N ASP A 128 -10.75 2.54 -2.13
CA ASP A 128 -12.06 3.17 -2.37
C ASP A 128 -13.13 2.62 -1.42
N LYS A 129 -13.09 1.32 -1.12
CA LYS A 129 -13.95 0.73 -0.07
C LYS A 129 -13.60 1.27 1.33
N PHE A 130 -12.32 1.45 1.64
CA PHE A 130 -11.90 2.11 2.88
C PHE A 130 -12.47 3.53 2.96
N ILE A 131 -12.39 4.34 1.91
CA ILE A 131 -12.97 5.69 1.84
C ILE A 131 -14.49 5.62 2.07
N GLN A 132 -15.17 4.71 1.39
CA GLN A 132 -16.62 4.54 1.47
C GLN A 132 -17.12 4.30 2.90
N TYR A 133 -16.35 3.57 3.70
CA TYR A 133 -16.72 3.19 5.08
C TYR A 133 -15.97 4.00 6.16
N ALA A 134 -15.22 5.03 5.77
CA ALA A 134 -14.51 5.89 6.71
C ALA A 134 -15.51 6.67 7.57
N GLY A 135 -15.18 6.83 8.86
CA GLY A 135 -16.00 7.60 9.81
C GLY A 135 -15.89 9.12 9.61
N ARG A 136 -15.15 9.58 8.60
CA ARG A 136 -14.94 10.99 8.25
C ARG A 136 -14.86 11.14 6.72
N PRO A 137 -15.09 12.35 6.18
CA PRO A 137 -14.96 12.57 4.75
C PRO A 137 -13.51 12.41 4.28
N ILE A 138 -13.29 11.53 3.31
CA ILE A 138 -12.03 11.34 2.60
C ILE A 138 -12.35 11.41 1.12
N GLU A 139 -11.65 12.25 0.38
CA GLU A 139 -11.95 12.53 -1.02
C GLU A 139 -10.71 12.30 -1.90
N ARG A 140 -10.91 11.70 -3.07
CA ARG A 140 -9.90 11.75 -4.13
C ARG A 140 -10.03 13.07 -4.87
N VAL A 141 -8.93 13.80 -4.96
CA VAL A 141 -8.89 15.09 -5.65
C VAL A 141 -7.89 15.05 -6.80
N GLU A 142 -8.23 15.76 -7.88
CA GLU A 142 -7.35 15.94 -9.03
C GLU A 142 -6.91 17.40 -9.09
N LEU A 143 -5.62 17.63 -9.00
CA LEU A 143 -5.01 18.94 -9.05
C LEU A 143 -4.41 19.16 -10.45
N PRO A 144 -4.79 20.21 -11.19
CA PRO A 144 -4.18 20.51 -12.49
C PRO A 144 -2.73 20.99 -12.29
N TYR A 145 -1.81 20.43 -13.06
CA TYR A 145 -0.42 20.85 -13.05
C TYR A 145 0.23 20.63 -14.41
N GLN A 146 0.68 21.68 -15.05
CA GLN A 146 1.39 21.64 -16.34
C GLN A 146 0.71 20.76 -17.40
N GLY A 147 -0.60 20.91 -17.59
CA GLY A 147 -1.38 20.12 -18.56
C GLY A 147 -1.62 18.66 -18.15
N LYS A 148 -1.20 18.26 -16.93
CA LYS A 148 -1.44 16.94 -16.33
C LYS A 148 -2.32 17.06 -15.10
N LYS A 149 -2.77 15.93 -14.57
CA LYS A 149 -3.53 15.85 -13.32
C LYS A 149 -2.71 15.13 -12.27
N ILE A 150 -2.52 15.78 -11.13
CA ILE A 150 -1.92 15.16 -9.94
C ILE A 150 -3.04 14.61 -9.09
N GLN A 151 -2.99 13.32 -8.78
CA GLN A 151 -3.94 12.64 -7.92
C GLN A 151 -3.53 12.80 -6.45
N ALA A 152 -4.42 13.37 -5.63
CA ALA A 152 -4.22 13.50 -4.19
C ALA A 152 -5.40 12.88 -3.42
N ILE A 153 -5.23 12.76 -2.11
CA ILE A 153 -6.27 12.32 -1.17
C ILE A 153 -6.43 13.44 -0.15
N LEU A 154 -7.63 13.94 0.00
CA LEU A 154 -7.99 14.97 0.96
C LEU A 154 -8.73 14.33 2.15
N HIS A 155 -8.18 14.45 3.35
CA HIS A 155 -8.82 14.05 4.59
C HIS A 155 -9.42 15.27 5.26
N LEU A 156 -10.71 15.25 5.54
CA LEU A 156 -11.45 16.35 6.16
C LEU A 156 -11.84 16.02 7.60
N PRO A 157 -11.90 17.03 8.49
CA PRO A 157 -12.45 16.84 9.83
C PRO A 157 -13.92 16.38 9.78
N PRO A 158 -14.38 15.53 10.70
CA PRO A 158 -15.76 15.03 10.70
C PRO A 158 -16.82 16.12 10.84
N SER A 159 -16.50 17.18 11.57
CA SER A 159 -17.42 18.27 11.94
C SER A 159 -17.28 19.52 11.09
N ARG A 160 -16.59 19.48 9.95
CA ARG A 160 -16.35 20.67 9.13
C ARG A 160 -17.67 21.26 8.59
N LYS A 161 -17.91 22.54 8.88
CA LYS A 161 -18.88 23.33 8.15
C LYS A 161 -18.30 23.75 6.80
N VAL A 162 -19.09 23.63 5.74
CA VAL A 162 -18.66 23.87 4.34
C VAL A 162 -18.07 25.27 4.11
N THR A 163 -18.46 26.26 4.96
CA THR A 163 -18.02 27.65 4.87
C THR A 163 -16.75 27.98 5.64
N GLU A 164 -16.24 27.06 6.48
CA GLU A 164 -15.08 27.32 7.31
C GLU A 164 -13.77 27.04 6.54
N LYS A 165 -12.86 28.01 6.55
CA LYS A 165 -11.47 27.82 6.13
C LYS A 165 -10.69 27.24 7.32
N VAL A 166 -10.04 26.12 7.11
CA VAL A 166 -9.21 25.45 8.11
C VAL A 166 -7.78 25.31 7.59
N PRO A 167 -6.78 25.29 8.49
CA PRO A 167 -5.41 24.96 8.09
C PRO A 167 -5.35 23.61 7.37
N CYS A 168 -4.52 23.51 6.34
CA CYS A 168 -4.29 22.30 5.58
C CYS A 168 -2.82 21.91 5.66
N VAL A 169 -2.54 20.66 6.01
CA VAL A 169 -1.20 20.08 5.97
C VAL A 169 -1.07 19.26 4.71
N MET A 170 -0.08 19.59 3.87
CA MET A 170 0.26 18.80 2.70
C MET A 170 1.30 17.75 3.10
N TYR A 171 0.96 16.48 2.94
CA TYR A 171 1.90 15.37 3.11
C TYR A 171 2.33 14.83 1.74
N ILE A 172 3.63 14.83 1.50
CA ILE A 172 4.24 14.25 0.30
C ILE A 172 5.06 13.05 0.76
N PRO A 173 4.67 11.82 0.37
CA PRO A 173 5.43 10.63 0.75
C PRO A 173 6.82 10.64 0.08
N GLY A 174 7.79 10.01 0.73
CA GLY A 174 9.09 9.76 0.13
C GLY A 174 9.00 8.81 -1.08
N MET A 175 10.14 8.57 -1.74
CA MET A 175 10.23 7.81 -3.00
C MET A 175 9.59 6.42 -2.95
N ASP A 176 9.62 5.74 -1.80
CA ASP A 176 9.05 4.41 -1.60
C ASP A 176 7.64 4.43 -0.99
N GLY A 177 7.09 5.61 -0.76
CA GLY A 177 5.77 5.78 -0.18
C GLY A 177 4.71 6.02 -1.24
N VAL A 178 3.47 5.69 -0.89
CA VAL A 178 2.29 6.04 -1.69
C VAL A 178 1.31 6.83 -0.83
N LYS A 179 0.50 7.66 -1.47
CA LYS A 179 -0.45 8.53 -0.76
C LYS A 179 -1.51 7.78 0.06
N GLU A 180 -1.76 6.52 -0.27
CA GLU A 180 -2.71 5.65 0.41
C GLU A 180 -2.14 5.01 1.70
N ASP A 181 -0.84 5.09 1.95
CA ASP A 181 -0.19 4.39 3.09
C ASP A 181 -0.28 5.14 4.43
N ASN A 182 -0.85 6.34 4.48
CA ASN A 182 -0.79 7.20 5.66
C ASN A 182 -2.13 7.82 6.09
N PRO A 183 -3.24 7.07 6.22
CA PRO A 183 -4.47 7.63 6.77
C PRO A 183 -4.33 7.98 8.26
N ALA A 184 -3.47 7.24 8.99
CA ALA A 184 -3.27 7.46 10.42
C ALA A 184 -2.40 8.69 10.74
N THR A 185 -1.50 9.12 9.83
CA THR A 185 -0.72 10.35 10.04
C THR A 185 -1.52 11.62 9.78
N GLY A 186 -2.65 11.50 9.09
CA GLY A 186 -3.62 12.58 8.90
C GLY A 186 -4.76 12.59 9.92
N ASP A 187 -4.75 11.65 10.88
CA ASP A 187 -5.76 11.54 11.94
C ASP A 187 -5.07 11.52 13.30
N PRO A 188 -4.57 12.66 13.78
CA PRO A 188 -3.96 12.75 15.09
C PRO A 188 -4.96 12.70 16.25
N PHE A 189 -6.27 12.55 15.97
CA PHE A 189 -7.33 12.59 17.00
C PHE A 189 -8.41 11.52 16.79
#